data_f14923e3f93ccfa78ce079bfb5540755
#
_entry.id   f14923e3f93ccfa78ce079bfb5540755
#
_cell.length_a   1.000
_cell.length_b   1.000
_cell.length_c   1.000
_cell.angle_alpha   90.00
_cell.angle_beta   90.00
_cell.angle_gamma   90.00
#
_symmetry.space_group_name_H-M   'P 1'
#
loop_
_entity.id
_entity.type
_entity.pdbx_description
1 polymer ?
#
loop_
_entity_poly.entity_id
_entity_poly.type
_entity_poly.pdbx_seq_one_letter_code
_entity_poly.pdbx_strand_id
1 'polypeptide(L)'
;MDQIIISKAEEIISKKRQNCVLALIDLDGYPTASTITVSKADGIKWLTFCTGINKPKRINLNNRASVCFISENPLYNISLVGKIEVITDLEIKKEMWYDGLENHFQSPEDPNYYVLKFTTERYNLFVDFQELKGKF
;
A
#
# COMPACT_ATOMS: atom_id res chain seq x y z
N MET A 1 0.80 -25.64 3.91
CA MET A 1 -0.17 -24.87 4.69
C MET A 1 0.10 -23.38 4.61
N ASP A 2 1.28 -22.94 5.03
CA ASP A 2 1.64 -21.50 5.01
C ASP A 2 1.60 -20.92 3.60
N GLN A 3 2.11 -21.63 2.61
CA GLN A 3 2.11 -21.17 1.22
C GLN A 3 0.69 -21.01 0.67
N ILE A 4 -0.26 -21.79 1.13
CA ILE A 4 -1.66 -21.67 0.72
C ILE A 4 -2.26 -20.37 1.23
N ILE A 5 -2.00 -20.03 2.50
CA ILE A 5 -2.48 -18.79 3.11
C ILE A 5 -1.85 -17.58 2.42
N ILE A 6 -0.54 -17.62 2.18
CA ILE A 6 0.18 -16.56 1.47
C ILE A 6 -0.41 -16.38 0.06
N SER A 7 -0.61 -17.46 -0.67
CA SER A 7 -1.15 -17.39 -2.03
C SER A 7 -2.56 -16.78 -2.06
N LYS A 8 -3.41 -17.11 -1.10
CA LYS A 8 -4.75 -16.54 -1.01
C LYS A 8 -4.71 -15.05 -0.69
N ALA A 9 -3.83 -14.63 0.21
CA ALA A 9 -3.64 -13.22 0.51
C ALA A 9 -3.13 -12.46 -0.72
N GLU A 10 -2.17 -13.03 -1.42
CA GLU A 10 -1.62 -12.43 -2.64
C GLU A 10 -2.68 -12.29 -3.75
N GLU A 11 -3.57 -13.28 -3.87
CA GLU A 11 -4.68 -13.21 -4.82
C GLU A 11 -5.62 -12.04 -4.50
N ILE A 12 -5.91 -11.82 -3.22
CA ILE A 12 -6.74 -10.69 -2.79
C ILE A 12 -6.06 -9.36 -3.13
N ILE A 13 -4.80 -9.22 -2.82
CA ILE A 13 -4.01 -8.00 -3.07
C ILE A 13 -3.88 -7.70 -4.56
N SER A 14 -3.78 -8.73 -5.40
CA SER A 14 -3.54 -8.60 -6.84
C SER A 14 -4.74 -8.11 -7.64
N LYS A 15 -5.92 -8.01 -7.03
CA LYS A 15 -7.11 -7.50 -7.73
C LYS A 15 -6.85 -6.09 -8.23
N LYS A 16 -7.25 -5.82 -9.48
CA LYS A 16 -7.01 -4.53 -10.12
C LYS A 16 -7.62 -3.39 -9.33
N ARG A 17 -6.78 -2.38 -9.01
CA ARG A 17 -7.21 -1.18 -8.27
C ARG A 17 -7.86 -1.51 -6.93
N GLN A 18 -7.26 -2.47 -6.23
CA GLN A 18 -7.72 -2.84 -4.89
C GLN A 18 -7.49 -1.69 -3.92
N ASN A 19 -8.53 -1.35 -3.15
CA ASN A 19 -8.41 -0.37 -2.07
C ASN A 19 -7.92 -1.04 -0.80
N CYS A 20 -7.15 -0.31 -0.03
CA CYS A 20 -6.68 -0.74 1.28
C CYS A 20 -6.63 0.44 2.23
N VAL A 21 -6.34 0.17 3.50
CA VAL A 21 -6.08 1.20 4.49
C VAL A 21 -4.57 1.36 4.64
N LEU A 22 -4.09 2.59 4.51
CA LEU A 22 -2.69 2.95 4.74
C LEU A 22 -2.60 3.75 6.03
N ALA A 23 -1.79 3.28 6.98
CA ALA A 23 -1.51 3.99 8.21
C ALA A 23 -0.10 4.57 8.16
N LEU A 24 -0.02 5.85 8.44
CA LEU A 24 1.24 6.62 8.48
C LEU A 24 1.34 7.33 9.82
N ILE A 25 2.55 7.71 10.21
CA ILE A 25 2.75 8.55 11.38
C ILE A 25 2.61 10.01 10.95
N ASP A 26 1.74 10.77 11.61
CA ASP A 26 1.55 12.17 11.26
C ASP A 26 2.64 13.07 11.86
N LEU A 27 2.52 14.38 11.62
CA LEU A 27 3.52 15.35 12.06
C LEU A 27 3.60 15.48 13.59
N ASP A 28 2.54 15.07 14.30
CA ASP A 28 2.47 15.08 15.75
C ASP A 28 2.87 13.74 16.38
N GLY A 29 3.26 12.77 15.55
CA GLY A 29 3.72 11.46 16.01
C GLY A 29 2.62 10.43 16.22
N TYR A 30 1.38 10.72 15.78
CA TYR A 30 0.26 9.78 15.90
C TYR A 30 0.11 8.92 14.65
N PRO A 31 -0.25 7.63 14.80
CA PRO A 31 -0.65 6.82 13.66
C PRO A 31 -2.00 7.31 13.13
N THR A 32 -2.08 7.56 11.84
CA THR A 32 -3.31 7.97 11.18
C THR A 32 -3.56 7.07 9.98
N ALA A 33 -4.82 6.73 9.75
CA ALA A 33 -5.21 5.77 8.73
C ALA A 33 -6.17 6.40 7.72
N SER A 34 -5.98 6.06 6.45
CA SER A 34 -6.86 6.49 5.37
C SER A 34 -6.91 5.43 4.28
N THR A 35 -7.96 5.44 3.47
CA THR A 35 -8.04 4.54 2.32
C THR A 35 -7.16 5.04 1.19
N ILE A 36 -6.58 4.10 0.45
CA ILE A 36 -5.75 4.38 -0.72
C ILE A 36 -5.88 3.22 -1.71
N THR A 37 -5.68 3.51 -2.98
CA THR A 37 -5.74 2.51 -4.05
C THR A 37 -4.35 2.00 -4.39
N VAL A 38 -4.20 0.68 -4.46
CA VAL A 38 -2.94 0.05 -4.88
C VAL A 38 -2.77 0.24 -6.38
N SER A 39 -1.62 0.75 -6.82
CA SER A 39 -1.30 0.86 -8.23
C SER A 39 -0.62 -0.41 -8.76
N LYS A 40 0.28 -1.00 -7.98
CA LYS A 40 0.96 -2.24 -8.32
C LYS A 40 1.39 -2.95 -7.05
N ALA A 41 1.53 -4.28 -7.11
CA ALA A 41 1.99 -5.08 -5.99
C ALA A 41 2.82 -6.27 -6.50
N ASP A 42 3.78 -6.69 -5.66
CA ASP A 42 4.50 -7.95 -5.84
C ASP A 42 4.14 -8.86 -4.67
N GLY A 43 3.01 -9.54 -4.79
CA GLY A 43 2.49 -10.37 -3.71
C GLY A 43 2.30 -9.56 -2.45
N ILE A 44 2.81 -10.07 -1.32
CA ILE A 44 2.82 -9.36 -0.04
C ILE A 44 4.15 -8.62 0.22
N LYS A 45 5.10 -8.68 -0.72
CA LYS A 45 6.44 -8.13 -0.51
C LYS A 45 6.48 -6.61 -0.56
N TRP A 46 5.84 -6.02 -1.57
CA TRP A 46 5.77 -4.58 -1.69
C TRP A 46 4.54 -4.16 -2.50
N LEU A 47 4.13 -2.91 -2.27
CA LEU A 47 3.02 -2.29 -2.96
C LEU A 47 3.38 -0.85 -3.30
N THR A 48 2.77 -0.34 -4.39
CA THR A 48 2.90 1.07 -4.74
C THR A 48 1.54 1.75 -4.73
N PHE A 49 1.56 3.05 -4.45
CA PHE A 49 0.37 3.90 -4.43
C PHE A 49 0.67 5.20 -5.16
N CYS A 50 -0.36 5.78 -5.77
CA CYS A 50 -0.27 7.10 -6.40
C CYS A 50 -1.00 8.10 -5.51
N THR A 51 -0.37 9.23 -5.17
CA THR A 51 -0.92 10.18 -4.21
C THR A 51 -0.48 11.61 -4.49
N GLY A 52 -1.11 12.57 -3.80
CA GLY A 52 -0.76 13.97 -3.85
C GLY A 52 0.27 14.38 -2.80
N ILE A 53 0.35 15.68 -2.54
CA ILE A 53 1.47 16.30 -1.80
C ILE A 53 1.43 16.08 -0.27
N ASN A 54 0.29 15.67 0.29
CA ASN A 54 0.13 15.65 1.75
C ASN A 54 0.88 14.51 2.45
N LYS A 55 0.97 13.35 1.81
CA LYS A 55 1.61 12.17 2.40
C LYS A 55 3.14 12.21 2.39
N PRO A 56 3.81 12.67 1.33
CA PRO A 56 5.28 12.69 1.28
C PRO A 56 5.94 13.41 2.45
N LYS A 57 5.37 14.51 2.90
CA LYS A 57 5.92 15.29 4.01
C LYS A 57 5.99 14.48 5.30
N ARG A 58 4.94 13.72 5.60
CA ARG A 58 4.89 12.83 6.78
C ARG A 58 5.89 11.70 6.66
N ILE A 59 5.98 11.10 5.47
CA ILE A 59 6.87 9.98 5.19
C ILE A 59 8.34 10.39 5.35
N ASN A 60 8.70 11.59 4.92
CA ASN A 60 10.07 12.11 5.06
C ASN A 60 10.49 12.27 6.53
N LEU A 61 9.54 12.47 7.44
CA LEU A 61 9.82 12.57 8.87
C LEU A 61 9.81 11.22 9.57
N ASN A 62 8.91 10.32 9.15
CA ASN A 62 8.81 8.98 9.71
C ASN A 62 8.30 8.03 8.62
N ASN A 63 9.14 7.09 8.22
CA ASN A 63 8.84 6.19 7.11
C ASN A 63 8.20 4.86 7.55
N ARG A 64 7.85 4.70 8.82
CA ARG A 64 7.15 3.50 9.30
C ARG A 64 5.69 3.57 8.88
N ALA A 65 5.18 2.45 8.41
CA ALA A 65 3.82 2.38 7.87
C ALA A 65 3.24 0.98 8.05
N SER A 66 1.92 0.92 7.95
CA SER A 66 1.23 -0.36 7.81
C SER A 66 0.14 -0.25 6.77
N VAL A 67 -0.18 -1.40 6.16
CA VAL A 67 -1.20 -1.52 5.14
C VAL A 67 -2.14 -2.64 5.56
N CYS A 68 -3.46 -2.41 5.42
CA CYS A 68 -4.45 -3.40 5.80
C CYS A 68 -5.51 -3.56 4.73
N PHE A 69 -5.77 -4.81 4.36
CA PHE A 69 -6.88 -5.19 3.49
C PHE A 69 -7.90 -5.91 4.35
N ILE A 70 -9.09 -5.34 4.44
CA ILE A 70 -10.15 -5.81 5.34
C ILE A 70 -11.42 -6.08 4.56
N SER A 71 -12.10 -7.19 4.86
CA SER A 71 -13.42 -7.50 4.32
C SER A 71 -14.19 -8.34 5.33
N GLU A 72 -15.52 -8.15 5.36
CA GLU A 72 -16.41 -8.93 6.21
C GLU A 72 -17.01 -10.13 5.46
N ASN A 73 -17.21 -10.00 4.14
CA ASN A 73 -17.83 -11.04 3.33
C ASN A 73 -17.25 -11.03 1.89
N PRO A 74 -16.28 -11.88 1.57
CA PRO A 74 -15.64 -12.89 2.44
C PRO A 74 -14.83 -12.24 3.57
N LEU A 75 -14.72 -12.94 4.70
CA LEU A 75 -13.99 -12.43 5.86
C LEU A 75 -12.48 -12.61 5.67
N TYR A 76 -11.76 -11.53 5.68
CA TYR A 76 -10.30 -11.56 5.74
C TYR A 76 -9.75 -10.29 6.36
N ASN A 77 -8.54 -10.38 6.90
CA ASN A 77 -7.77 -9.25 7.40
C ASN A 77 -6.30 -9.51 7.10
N ILE A 78 -5.76 -8.74 6.17
CA ILE A 78 -4.36 -8.86 5.76
C ILE A 78 -3.65 -7.60 6.24
N SER A 79 -2.76 -7.77 7.21
CA SER A 79 -2.01 -6.67 7.80
C SER A 79 -0.54 -6.80 7.45
N LEU A 80 0.01 -5.78 6.81
CA LEU A 80 1.42 -5.70 6.44
C LEU A 80 2.04 -4.52 7.18
N VAL A 81 3.19 -4.74 7.79
CA VAL A 81 3.92 -3.71 8.52
C VAL A 81 5.30 -3.56 7.94
N GLY A 82 5.75 -2.34 7.72
CA GLY A 82 7.05 -2.11 7.13
C GLY A 82 7.38 -0.64 7.00
N LYS A 83 8.04 -0.33 5.89
CA LYS A 83 8.50 1.03 5.60
C LYS A 83 8.00 1.50 4.25
N ILE A 84 7.82 2.79 4.15
CA ILE A 84 7.33 3.41 2.93
C ILE A 84 8.31 4.51 2.49
N GLU A 85 8.48 4.65 1.17
CA GLU A 85 9.34 5.68 0.61
C GLU A 85 8.60 6.46 -0.48
N VAL A 86 9.01 7.71 -0.66
CA VAL A 86 8.48 8.58 -1.70
C VAL A 86 9.37 8.43 -2.93
N ILE A 87 8.76 8.13 -4.07
CA ILE A 87 9.46 7.98 -5.35
C ILE A 87 9.12 9.17 -6.23
N THR A 88 10.16 9.89 -6.65
CA THR A 88 10.03 11.05 -7.54
C THR A 88 10.59 10.81 -8.93
N ASP A 89 11.16 9.62 -9.16
CA ASP A 89 11.70 9.24 -10.46
C ASP A 89 10.60 9.27 -11.52
N LEU A 90 10.80 10.05 -12.59
CA LEU A 90 9.78 10.28 -13.61
C LEU A 90 9.38 9.00 -14.35
N GLU A 91 10.34 8.11 -14.63
CA GLU A 91 10.04 6.86 -15.33
C GLU A 91 9.13 5.96 -14.50
N ILE A 92 9.36 5.89 -13.18
CA ILE A 92 8.50 5.13 -12.27
C ILE A 92 7.14 5.80 -12.15
N LYS A 93 7.08 7.12 -12.07
CA LYS A 93 5.81 7.85 -12.02
C LYS A 93 4.97 7.56 -13.27
N LYS A 94 5.58 7.51 -14.44
CA LYS A 94 4.90 7.15 -15.69
C LYS A 94 4.42 5.71 -15.69
N GLU A 95 5.27 4.78 -15.22
CA GLU A 95 4.95 3.36 -15.17
C GLU A 95 3.74 3.09 -14.25
N MET A 96 3.62 3.81 -13.14
CA MET A 96 2.56 3.62 -12.15
C MET A 96 1.28 4.39 -12.47
N TRP A 97 1.32 5.27 -13.47
CA TRP A 97 0.13 6.04 -13.88
C TRP A 97 -0.96 5.10 -14.39
N TYR A 98 -2.21 5.35 -13.99
CA TYR A 98 -3.36 4.58 -14.46
C TYR A 98 -4.55 5.51 -14.77
N ASP A 99 -5.51 5.00 -15.55
CA ASP A 99 -6.70 5.74 -15.96
C ASP A 99 -7.50 6.20 -14.76
N GLY A 100 -7.89 7.47 -14.76
CA GLY A 100 -8.60 8.12 -13.67
C GLY A 100 -7.73 9.08 -12.87
N LEU A 101 -6.40 8.91 -12.89
CA LEU A 101 -5.49 9.83 -12.20
C LEU A 101 -5.52 11.22 -12.83
N GLU A 102 -5.87 11.35 -14.10
CA GLU A 102 -6.04 12.64 -14.77
C GLU A 102 -7.16 13.49 -14.18
N ASN A 103 -8.05 12.91 -13.37
CA ASN A 103 -9.05 13.64 -12.62
C ASN A 103 -8.47 14.40 -11.42
N HIS A 104 -7.25 14.06 -11.01
CA HIS A 104 -6.57 14.62 -9.84
C HIS A 104 -5.27 15.32 -10.18
N PHE A 105 -4.59 14.87 -11.24
CA PHE A 105 -3.30 15.39 -11.67
C PHE A 105 -3.32 15.67 -13.16
N GLN A 106 -2.51 16.62 -13.62
CA GLN A 106 -2.46 17.01 -15.03
C GLN A 106 -1.87 15.92 -15.92
N SER A 107 -0.82 15.27 -15.44
CA SER A 107 -0.07 14.27 -16.19
C SER A 107 0.90 13.55 -15.24
N PRO A 108 1.58 12.48 -15.71
CA PRO A 108 2.64 11.85 -14.91
C PRO A 108 3.79 12.81 -14.53
N GLU A 109 3.96 13.89 -15.25
CA GLU A 109 4.97 14.92 -14.94
C GLU A 109 4.50 15.95 -13.92
N ASP A 110 3.25 15.90 -13.49
CA ASP A 110 2.71 16.85 -12.51
C ASP A 110 3.55 16.82 -11.23
N PRO A 111 4.11 17.97 -10.79
CA PRO A 111 4.93 18.01 -9.57
C PRO A 111 4.16 17.68 -8.29
N ASN A 112 2.83 17.70 -8.33
CA ASN A 112 1.98 17.33 -7.20
C ASN A 112 1.62 15.85 -7.18
N TYR A 113 2.07 15.08 -8.17
CA TYR A 113 1.84 13.65 -8.26
C TYR A 113 3.08 12.91 -7.76
N TYR A 114 2.88 11.99 -6.82
CA TYR A 114 3.94 11.18 -6.22
C TYR A 114 3.56 9.71 -6.25
N VAL A 115 4.57 8.85 -6.32
CA VAL A 115 4.42 7.42 -6.09
C VAL A 115 5.00 7.09 -4.73
N LEU A 116 4.27 6.27 -3.96
CA LEU A 116 4.75 5.74 -2.69
C LEU A 116 5.03 4.25 -2.89
N LYS A 117 6.15 3.76 -2.36
CA LYS A 117 6.45 2.33 -2.35
C LYS A 117 6.56 1.84 -0.92
N PHE A 118 5.65 0.94 -0.56
CA PHE A 118 5.64 0.26 0.73
C PHE A 118 6.36 -1.08 0.60
N THR A 119 7.32 -1.35 1.50
CA THR A 119 8.05 -2.62 1.55
C THR A 119 7.73 -3.30 2.86
N THR A 120 7.21 -4.52 2.79
CA THR A 120 6.79 -5.29 3.94
C THR A 120 7.99 -5.86 4.69
N GLU A 121 7.99 -5.71 6.01
CA GLU A 121 8.98 -6.31 6.91
C GLU A 121 8.38 -7.49 7.67
N ARG A 122 7.12 -7.39 8.07
CA ARG A 122 6.41 -8.47 8.75
C ARG A 122 4.92 -8.41 8.38
N TYR A 123 4.23 -9.52 8.58
CA TYR A 123 2.83 -9.64 8.17
C TYR A 123 2.02 -10.50 9.14
N ASN A 124 0.72 -10.23 9.15
CA ASN A 124 -0.28 -11.06 9.81
C ASN A 124 -1.43 -11.26 8.81
N LEU A 125 -1.60 -12.48 8.35
CA LEU A 125 -2.58 -12.82 7.33
C LEU A 125 -3.69 -13.66 7.98
N PHE A 126 -4.91 -13.14 7.94
CA PHE A 126 -6.10 -13.87 8.36
C PHE A 126 -7.00 -14.08 7.14
N VAL A 127 -7.06 -15.30 6.64
CA VAL A 127 -7.82 -15.67 5.44
C VAL A 127 -8.40 -17.07 5.64
N ASP A 128 -9.66 -17.27 5.29
CA ASP A 128 -10.35 -18.56 5.42
C ASP A 128 -10.27 -19.11 6.85
N PHE A 129 -10.45 -18.24 7.84
CA PHE A 129 -10.42 -18.60 9.27
C PHE A 129 -9.09 -19.18 9.74
N GLN A 130 -8.00 -18.89 9.02
CA GLN A 130 -6.65 -19.31 9.40
C GLN A 130 -5.75 -18.08 9.52
N GLU A 131 -4.92 -18.05 10.53
CA GLU A 131 -4.00 -16.96 10.78
C GLU A 131 -2.56 -17.42 10.54
N LEU A 132 -1.79 -16.59 9.84
CA LEU A 132 -0.36 -16.81 9.63
C LEU A 132 0.39 -15.51 9.89
N LYS A 133 1.33 -15.56 10.83
CA LYS A 133 2.25 -14.45 11.11
C LYS A 133 3.63 -14.81 10.60
N GLY A 134 4.34 -13.82 10.06
CA GLY A 134 5.69 -14.03 9.57
C GLY A 134 6.43 -12.72 9.33
N LYS A 135 7.67 -12.85 8.93
CA LYS A 135 8.54 -11.71 8.59
C LYS A 135 9.49 -12.07 7.46
N PHE A 136 9.89 -11.05 6.72
CA PHE A 136 10.91 -11.17 5.69
C PHE A 136 12.32 -10.94 6.25
#